data_945ef9dd65d7c6a0efcea88136a8c530
#
_entry.id   945ef9dd65d7c6a0efcea88136a8c530
#
_cell.length_a   1.000
_cell.length_b   1.000
_cell.length_c   1.000
_cell.angle_alpha   90.00
_cell.angle_beta   90.00
_cell.angle_gamma   90.00
#
_symmetry.space_group_name_H-M   'P 1'
#
loop_
_entity.id
_entity.type
_entity.pdbx_description
1 polymer ?
#
loop_
_entity_poly.entity_id
_entity_poly.type
_entity_poly.pdbx_seq_one_letter_code
_entity_poly.pdbx_strand_id
1 'polypeptide(L)' 'MAYQSPLRMMRLEEVLNLTGLSRATLYRKIAAGTFPPQHKLATRCCGWRAGEVDVWLRNPMTFTASDLDRDAA' A
#
# COMPACT_ATOMS: atom_id res chain seq x y z
N MET A 1 -21.03 -2.79 -10.46
CA MET A 1 -19.76 -2.27 -9.95
C MET A 1 -19.33 -3.06 -8.72
N ALA A 2 -18.16 -3.58 -8.77
CA ALA A 2 -17.70 -4.43 -7.69
C ALA A 2 -17.36 -3.63 -6.45
N TYR A 3 -17.77 -4.13 -5.30
CA TYR A 3 -17.40 -3.55 -4.03
C TYR A 3 -15.91 -3.83 -3.76
N GLN A 4 -15.18 -2.81 -3.32
CA GLN A 4 -13.77 -2.92 -3.00
C GLN A 4 -13.58 -3.02 -1.50
N SER A 5 -13.37 -4.24 -1.01
CA SER A 5 -13.14 -4.46 0.40
C SER A 5 -11.80 -3.87 0.82
N PRO A 6 -11.71 -3.18 1.98
CA PRO A 6 -10.41 -2.71 2.47
C PRO A 6 -9.44 -3.85 2.79
N LEU A 7 -9.95 -5.07 2.93
CA LEU A 7 -9.11 -6.25 3.16
C LEU A 7 -8.65 -6.91 1.86
N ARG A 8 -9.12 -6.43 0.72
CA ARG A 8 -8.70 -6.95 -0.57
C ARG A 8 -7.21 -6.72 -0.76
N MET A 9 -6.53 -7.73 -1.27
CA MET A 9 -5.09 -7.63 -1.52
C MET A 9 -4.84 -7.10 -2.93
N MET A 10 -3.92 -6.15 -3.02
CA MET A 10 -3.52 -5.56 -4.30
C MET A 10 -2.13 -6.03 -4.66
N ARG A 11 -1.94 -6.38 -5.92
CA ARG A 11 -0.64 -6.80 -6.42
C ARG A 11 0.16 -5.58 -6.87
N LEU A 12 1.45 -5.80 -7.08
CA LEU A 12 2.38 -4.71 -7.40
C LEU A 12 1.90 -3.86 -8.58
N GLU A 13 1.46 -4.49 -9.65
CA GLU A 13 1.06 -3.72 -10.82
C GLU A 13 -0.17 -2.87 -10.56
N GLU A 14 -1.11 -3.38 -9.78
CA GLU A 14 -2.26 -2.58 -9.38
C GLU A 14 -1.84 -1.36 -8.60
N VAL A 15 -0.92 -1.55 -7.65
CA VAL A 15 -0.46 -0.45 -6.81
C VAL A 15 0.26 0.60 -7.66
N LEU A 16 1.13 0.17 -8.58
CA LEU A 16 1.83 1.11 -9.45
C LEU A 16 0.87 1.89 -10.32
N ASN A 17 -0.14 1.21 -10.89
CA ASN A 17 -1.13 1.88 -11.72
C ASN A 17 -1.96 2.87 -10.92
N LEU A 18 -2.36 2.50 -9.72
CA LEU A 18 -3.20 3.34 -8.90
C LEU A 18 -2.46 4.57 -8.37
N THR A 19 -1.20 4.39 -7.98
CA THR A 19 -0.42 5.47 -7.36
C THR A 19 0.34 6.30 -8.38
N GLY A 20 0.60 5.76 -9.56
CA GLY A 20 1.41 6.44 -10.56
C GLY A 20 2.89 6.42 -10.27
N LEU A 21 3.32 5.66 -9.26
CA LEU A 21 4.74 5.59 -8.91
C LEU A 21 5.47 4.59 -9.79
N SER A 22 6.78 4.82 -9.98
CA SER A 22 7.63 3.80 -10.58
C SER A 22 7.95 2.74 -9.53
N ARG A 23 8.36 1.57 -10.00
CA ARG A 23 8.72 0.49 -9.10
C ARG A 23 9.84 0.92 -8.14
N ALA A 24 10.87 1.56 -8.66
CA ALA A 24 11.99 1.98 -7.83
C ALA A 24 11.55 2.98 -6.76
N THR A 25 10.70 3.94 -7.14
CA THR A 25 10.21 4.93 -6.19
C THR A 25 9.35 4.27 -5.13
N LEU A 26 8.50 3.33 -5.51
CA LEU A 26 7.66 2.63 -4.57
C LEU A 26 8.49 1.91 -3.50
N TYR A 27 9.48 1.14 -3.92
CA TYR A 27 10.30 0.40 -2.96
C TYR A 27 11.16 1.31 -2.10
N ARG A 28 11.61 2.44 -2.65
CA ARG A 28 12.34 3.43 -1.87
C ARG A 28 11.46 4.01 -0.77
N LYS A 29 10.20 4.29 -1.08
CA LYS A 29 9.26 4.80 -0.09
C LYS A 29 8.94 3.77 0.99
N ILE A 30 8.82 2.51 0.60
CA ILE A 30 8.61 1.44 1.59
C ILE A 30 9.78 1.39 2.56
N ALA A 31 11.01 1.43 2.05
CA ALA A 31 12.18 1.39 2.90
C ALA A 31 12.28 2.59 3.83
N ALA A 32 11.79 3.73 3.37
CA ALA A 32 11.83 4.97 4.17
C ALA A 32 10.66 5.06 5.16
N GLY A 33 9.71 4.15 5.11
CA GLY A 33 8.54 4.20 5.99
C GLY A 33 7.47 5.16 5.53
N THR A 34 7.51 5.60 4.28
CA THR A 34 6.56 6.56 3.74
C THR A 34 5.57 5.93 2.77
N PHE A 35 5.53 4.61 2.72
CA PHE A 35 4.52 3.85 1.98
C PHE A 35 4.24 2.57 2.75
N PRO A 36 3.01 2.05 2.71
CA PRO A 36 2.68 0.84 3.46
C PRO A 36 3.59 -0.32 3.06
N PRO A 37 4.05 -1.11 4.03
CA PRO A 37 4.88 -2.28 3.73
C PRO A 37 4.05 -3.35 3.03
N GLN A 38 4.71 -4.12 2.18
CA GLN A 38 4.02 -5.23 1.54
C GLN A 38 3.87 -6.40 2.48
N HIS A 39 2.82 -7.18 2.27
CA HIS A 39 2.55 -8.39 3.05
C HIS A 39 2.85 -9.60 2.21
N LYS A 40 3.46 -10.60 2.82
CA LYS A 40 3.73 -11.85 2.12
C LYS A 40 2.48 -12.70 2.10
N LEU A 41 2.00 -13.02 0.91
CA LEU A 41 0.77 -13.79 0.74
C LEU A 41 1.07 -15.28 0.57
N ALA A 42 2.20 -15.60 -0.07
CA ALA A 42 2.65 -16.95 -0.31
C ALA A 42 4.14 -16.89 -0.61
N THR A 43 4.75 -18.04 -0.90
CA THR A 43 6.19 -18.13 -1.07
C THR A 43 6.76 -17.09 -2.05
N ARG A 44 6.07 -16.85 -3.15
CA ARG A 44 6.53 -15.89 -4.17
C ARG A 44 5.48 -14.85 -4.47
N CYS A 45 4.67 -14.52 -3.48
CA CYS A 45 3.53 -13.68 -3.71
C CYS A 45 3.42 -12.67 -2.57
N CYS A 46 3.57 -11.41 -2.91
CA CYS A 46 3.43 -10.32 -1.96
C CYS A 46 2.36 -9.35 -2.46
N GLY A 47 1.80 -8.59 -1.56
CA GLY A 47 0.79 -7.62 -1.94
C GLY A 47 0.56 -6.62 -0.83
N TRP A 48 -0.37 -5.72 -1.07
CA TRP A 48 -0.76 -4.67 -0.12
C TRP A 48 -2.25 -4.77 0.13
N ARG A 49 -2.67 -4.48 1.34
CA ARG A 49 -4.10 -4.38 1.61
C ARG A 49 -4.63 -3.09 1.01
N ALA A 50 -5.77 -3.19 0.33
CA ALA A 50 -6.36 -2.03 -0.32
C ALA A 50 -6.63 -0.90 0.66
N GLY A 51 -7.05 -1.24 1.89
CA GLY A 51 -7.29 -0.23 2.91
C GLY A 51 -6.03 0.54 3.30
N GLU A 52 -4.89 -0.14 3.35
CA GLU A 52 -3.62 0.53 3.67
C GLU A 52 -3.19 1.45 2.54
N VAL A 53 -3.34 0.99 1.30
CA VAL A 53 -3.03 1.84 0.15
C VAL A 53 -3.94 3.06 0.13
N ASP A 54 -5.21 2.88 0.50
CA ASP A 54 -6.14 3.98 0.57
C ASP A 54 -5.71 5.04 1.60
N VAL A 55 -5.21 4.62 2.74
CA VAL A 55 -4.69 5.54 3.74
C VAL A 55 -3.55 6.38 3.15
N TRP A 56 -2.64 5.73 2.41
CA TRP A 56 -1.54 6.45 1.77
C TRP A 56 -2.07 7.44 0.72
N LEU A 57 -3.07 7.04 -0.04
CA LEU A 57 -3.62 7.88 -1.10
C LEU A 57 -4.25 9.16 -0.56
N ARG A 58 -4.77 9.12 0.66
CA ARG A 58 -5.34 10.30 1.27
C ARG A 58 -4.29 11.33 1.64
N ASN A 59 -3.09 10.87 2.03
CA ASN A 59 -2.03 11.78 2.49
C ASN A 59 -0.66 11.33 1.98
N PRO A 60 -0.46 11.32 0.65
CA PRO A 60 0.77 10.74 0.11
C PRO A 60 2.04 11.49 0.50
N MET A 61 1.94 12.78 0.78
CA MET A 61 3.12 13.57 1.14
C MET A 61 3.47 13.47 2.61
N THR A 62 2.50 13.17 3.46
CA THR A 62 2.71 13.17 4.91
C THR A 62 2.57 11.80 5.55
N PHE A 63 2.23 10.79 4.75
CA PHE A 63 2.02 9.44 5.27
C PHE A 63 3.30 8.90 5.90
N THR A 64 3.16 8.24 7.06
CA THR A 64 4.19 7.39 7.64
C THR A 64 3.57 6.05 8.00
N ALA A 65 4.42 5.02 8.12
CA ALA A 65 3.93 3.68 8.42
C ALA A 65 3.15 3.64 9.75
N SER A 66 3.46 4.52 10.68
CA SER A 66 2.74 4.57 11.95
C SER A 66 1.30 5.03 11.80
N ASP A 67 0.96 5.67 10.69
CA ASP A 67 -0.43 6.07 10.44
C ASP A 67 -1.34 4.86 10.30
N LEU A 68 -0.80 3.72 9.89
CA LEU A 68 -1.59 2.50 9.76
C LEU A 68 -2.08 2.01 11.12
N ASP A 69 -1.25 2.15 12.14
CA ASP A 69 -1.63 1.73 13.50
C ASP A 69 -2.79 2.56 14.01
N ARG A 70 -2.79 3.85 13.75
CA ARG A 70 -3.89 4.71 14.17
C ARG A 70 -5.18 4.35 13.46
N ASP A 71 -5.09 4.05 12.18
CA ASP A 71 -6.25 3.70 11.38
C ASP A 71 -6.81 2.34 11.76
N ALA A 72 -5.95 1.46 12.26
CA ALA A 72 -6.36 0.13 12.64
C ALA A 72 -7.09 0.08 14.00
N ALA A 73 -6.99 1.14 14.77
CA ALA A 73 -7.57 1.18 16.12
C ALA A 73 -9.09 1.18 16.14
#